data_9e82efa4d012ef22d1b80a5456a9347f
#
_entry.id   9e82efa4d012ef22d1b80a5456a9347f
#
_cell.length_a   1.000
_cell.length_b   1.000
_cell.length_c   1.000
_cell.angle_alpha   90.00
_cell.angle_beta   90.00
_cell.angle_gamma   90.00
#
_symmetry.space_group_name_H-M   'P 1'
#
loop_
_entity.id
_entity.type
_entity.pdbx_description
1 polymer ?
#
loop_
_entity_poly.entity_id
_entity_poly.type
_entity_poly.pdbx_seq_one_letter_code
_entity_poly.pdbx_strand_id
1 'polypeptide(L)'
;MIKTILCVEDDRFIGEMYVRSLEKAGYSVTWVVDGNDGLVAARNQQFDLIILDLMLPERRGDQILDALRGNGVDLVPDSKILIMTNFEQDEESRNSIMNRVDGYLIKADVTPRNLLEVIEKL
;
A
#
# COMPACT_ATOMS: atom_id res chain seq x y z
N MET A 1 -3.43 -0.63 16.65
CA MET A 1 -3.38 -1.99 16.10
C MET A 1 -4.06 -2.05 14.75
N ILE A 2 -3.38 -2.63 13.76
CA ILE A 2 -3.93 -2.75 12.40
C ILE A 2 -4.95 -3.87 12.37
N LYS A 3 -6.15 -3.57 11.85
CA LYS A 3 -7.24 -4.53 11.68
C LYS A 3 -7.76 -4.55 10.24
N THR A 4 -7.84 -3.38 9.62
CA THR A 4 -8.39 -3.22 8.26
C THR A 4 -7.28 -2.79 7.30
N ILE A 5 -7.23 -3.44 6.15
CA ILE A 5 -6.17 -3.24 5.15
C ILE A 5 -6.80 -3.01 3.78
N LEU A 6 -6.38 -1.93 3.11
CA LEU A 6 -6.63 -1.75 1.69
C LEU A 6 -5.39 -2.22 0.95
N CYS A 7 -5.56 -3.18 0.04
CA CYS A 7 -4.50 -3.69 -0.81
C CYS A 7 -4.75 -3.25 -2.25
N VAL A 8 -3.86 -2.42 -2.80
CA VAL A 8 -3.95 -1.94 -4.17
C VAL A 8 -2.87 -2.65 -4.98
N GLU A 9 -3.26 -3.68 -5.71
CA GLU A 9 -2.36 -4.58 -6.44
C GLU A 9 -3.03 -5.07 -7.72
N ASP A 10 -2.41 -4.80 -8.87
CA ASP A 10 -2.96 -5.17 -10.16
C ASP A 10 -2.63 -6.61 -10.59
N ASP A 11 -1.55 -7.19 -10.10
CA ASP A 11 -1.21 -8.58 -10.37
C ASP A 11 -2.12 -9.49 -9.56
N ARG A 12 -3.02 -10.18 -10.25
CA ARG A 12 -4.03 -11.00 -9.58
C ARG A 12 -3.44 -12.19 -8.83
N PHE A 13 -2.37 -12.76 -9.34
CA PHE A 13 -1.71 -13.88 -8.67
C PHE A 13 -1.03 -13.42 -7.37
N ILE A 14 -0.27 -12.34 -7.45
CA ILE A 14 0.40 -11.76 -6.28
C ILE A 14 -0.63 -11.25 -5.27
N GLY A 15 -1.63 -10.52 -5.74
CA GLY A 15 -2.69 -9.97 -4.90
C GLY A 15 -3.44 -11.05 -4.14
N GLU A 16 -3.83 -12.13 -4.82
CA GLU A 16 -4.52 -13.24 -4.17
C GLU A 16 -3.66 -13.89 -3.09
N MET A 17 -2.38 -14.07 -3.37
CA MET A 17 -1.46 -14.65 -2.41
C MET A 17 -1.34 -13.81 -1.13
N TYR A 18 -1.17 -12.50 -1.28
CA TYR A 18 -1.08 -11.61 -0.12
C TYR A 18 -2.41 -11.51 0.64
N VAL A 19 -3.52 -11.36 -0.09
CA VAL A 19 -4.84 -11.24 0.54
C VAL A 19 -5.17 -12.48 1.35
N ARG A 20 -4.92 -13.67 0.80
CA ARG A 20 -5.10 -14.92 1.54
C ARG A 20 -4.31 -14.97 2.84
N SER A 21 -3.03 -14.61 2.76
CA SER A 21 -2.15 -14.64 3.93
C SER A 21 -2.61 -13.65 4.99
N LEU A 22 -3.03 -12.45 4.57
CA LEU A 22 -3.50 -11.42 5.48
C LEU A 22 -4.82 -11.81 6.13
N GLU A 23 -5.78 -12.32 5.36
CA GLU A 23 -7.06 -12.76 5.90
C GLU A 23 -6.90 -13.93 6.83
N LYS A 24 -6.03 -14.87 6.51
CA LYS A 24 -5.72 -16.01 7.38
C LYS A 24 -5.12 -15.56 8.71
N ALA A 25 -4.38 -14.45 8.70
CA ALA A 25 -3.80 -13.90 9.92
C ALA A 25 -4.79 -13.05 10.73
N GLY A 26 -6.03 -12.89 10.25
CA GLY A 26 -7.10 -12.21 10.99
C GLY A 26 -7.40 -10.80 10.54
N TYR A 27 -6.73 -10.29 9.51
CA TYR A 27 -7.00 -8.94 8.99
C TYR A 27 -8.23 -8.94 8.08
N SER A 28 -8.95 -7.82 8.08
CA SER A 28 -10.03 -7.57 7.11
C SER A 28 -9.43 -6.83 5.92
N VAL A 29 -9.47 -7.42 4.74
CA VAL A 29 -8.79 -6.91 3.55
C VAL A 29 -9.78 -6.52 2.48
N THR A 30 -9.63 -5.30 1.94
CA THR A 30 -10.28 -4.86 0.71
C THR A 30 -9.19 -4.81 -0.36
N TRP A 31 -9.42 -5.53 -1.46
CA TRP A 31 -8.46 -5.60 -2.55
C TRP A 31 -9.03 -4.95 -3.80
N VAL A 32 -8.28 -4.00 -4.37
CA VAL A 32 -8.59 -3.35 -5.64
C VAL A 32 -7.40 -3.50 -6.59
N VAL A 33 -7.66 -3.47 -7.89
CA VAL A 33 -6.67 -3.86 -8.90
C VAL A 33 -6.14 -2.70 -9.73
N ASP A 34 -6.67 -1.50 -9.58
CA ASP A 34 -6.15 -0.32 -10.29
C ASP A 34 -6.06 0.89 -9.38
N GLY A 35 -5.31 1.90 -9.86
CA GLY A 35 -5.02 3.07 -9.06
C GLY A 35 -6.22 3.98 -8.82
N ASN A 36 -7.18 4.05 -9.77
CA ASN A 36 -8.37 4.87 -9.56
C ASN A 36 -9.26 4.29 -8.47
N ASP A 37 -9.50 2.98 -8.51
CA ASP A 37 -10.27 2.31 -7.45
C ASP A 37 -9.55 2.39 -6.11
N GLY A 38 -8.23 2.32 -6.13
CA GLY A 38 -7.43 2.48 -4.92
C GLY A 38 -7.60 3.84 -4.28
N LEU A 39 -7.55 4.91 -5.06
CA LEU A 39 -7.74 6.26 -4.55
C LEU A 39 -9.16 6.47 -4.01
N VAL A 40 -10.16 6.01 -4.76
CA VAL A 40 -11.56 6.10 -4.33
C VAL A 40 -11.77 5.38 -3.01
N ALA A 41 -11.28 4.15 -2.89
CA ALA A 41 -11.41 3.36 -1.66
C ALA A 41 -10.73 4.04 -0.47
N ALA A 42 -9.51 4.54 -0.66
CA ALA A 42 -8.75 5.19 0.40
C ALA A 42 -9.42 6.47 0.90
N ARG A 43 -10.14 7.19 0.03
CA ARG A 43 -10.80 8.43 0.39
C ARG A 43 -12.18 8.22 1.03
N ASN A 44 -12.85 7.14 0.68
CA ASN A 44 -14.24 6.90 1.08
C ASN A 44 -14.39 6.01 2.31
N GLN A 45 -13.33 5.35 2.73
CA GLN A 45 -13.37 4.43 3.86
C GLN A 45 -12.08 4.57 4.67
N GLN A 46 -12.19 4.45 5.99
CA GLN A 46 -11.04 4.45 6.87
C GLN A 46 -10.39 3.07 6.89
N PHE A 47 -9.10 3.01 6.55
CA PHE A 47 -8.28 1.79 6.68
C PHE A 47 -7.14 2.05 7.67
N ASP A 48 -6.80 1.03 8.44
CA ASP A 48 -5.65 1.11 9.33
C ASP A 48 -4.33 1.07 8.56
N LEU A 49 -4.31 0.31 7.45
CA LEU A 49 -3.14 0.16 6.59
C LEU A 49 -3.55 0.20 5.12
N ILE A 50 -2.77 0.91 4.32
CA ILE A 50 -2.90 0.91 2.85
C ILE A 50 -1.61 0.33 2.29
N ILE A 51 -1.72 -0.81 1.58
CA ILE A 51 -0.61 -1.41 0.85
C ILE A 51 -0.73 -0.96 -0.60
N LEU A 52 0.31 -0.32 -1.13
CA LEU A 52 0.24 0.41 -2.37
C LEU A 52 1.43 0.08 -3.27
N ASP A 53 1.16 -0.39 -4.49
CA ASP A 53 2.18 -0.53 -5.52
C ASP A 53 2.36 0.81 -6.24
N LEU A 54 3.57 1.10 -6.68
CA LEU A 54 3.85 2.30 -7.46
C LEU A 54 3.48 2.14 -8.93
N MET A 55 3.54 0.92 -9.47
CA MET A 55 3.25 0.63 -10.87
C MET A 55 1.86 0.03 -11.02
N LEU A 56 0.85 0.90 -11.05
CA LEU A 56 -0.55 0.50 -11.17
C LEU A 56 -1.15 1.03 -12.48
N PRO A 57 -2.10 0.30 -13.09
CA PRO A 57 -2.86 0.84 -14.22
C PRO A 57 -3.78 1.98 -13.76
N GLU A 58 -4.20 2.80 -14.69
CA GLU A 58 -5.10 3.94 -14.56
C GLU A 58 -4.50 5.10 -13.76
N ARG A 59 -3.92 4.83 -12.58
CA ARG A 59 -3.29 5.84 -11.75
C ARG A 59 -2.15 5.19 -10.96
N ARG A 60 -0.94 5.71 -11.11
CA ARG A 60 0.24 5.16 -10.41
C ARG A 60 0.16 5.41 -8.92
N GLY A 61 0.87 4.56 -8.15
CA GLY A 61 0.90 4.67 -6.69
C GLY A 61 1.49 5.97 -6.19
N ASP A 62 2.50 6.54 -6.87
CA ASP A 62 3.05 7.84 -6.51
C ASP A 62 2.02 8.97 -6.69
N GLN A 63 1.16 8.89 -7.71
CA GLN A 63 0.07 9.84 -7.91
C GLN A 63 -1.00 9.71 -6.84
N ILE A 64 -1.30 8.48 -6.41
CA ILE A 64 -2.22 8.24 -5.29
C ILE A 64 -1.65 8.84 -4.00
N LEU A 65 -0.37 8.62 -3.76
CA LEU A 65 0.30 9.16 -2.58
C LEU A 65 0.28 10.70 -2.57
N ASP A 66 0.53 11.32 -3.73
CA ASP A 66 0.41 12.78 -3.88
C ASP A 66 -0.99 13.28 -3.58
N ALA A 67 -2.01 12.54 -4.02
CA ALA A 67 -3.40 12.90 -3.75
C ALA A 67 -3.79 12.75 -2.28
N LEU A 68 -3.22 11.77 -1.58
CA LEU A 68 -3.53 11.51 -0.17
C LEU A 68 -2.66 12.32 0.79
N ARG A 69 -1.38 12.50 0.46
CA ARG A 69 -0.38 13.13 1.34
C ARG A 69 0.53 14.11 0.60
N GLY A 70 -0.01 14.89 -0.32
CA GLY A 70 0.74 15.92 -1.04
C GLY A 70 0.46 17.32 -0.51
N ASN A 71 1.36 18.25 -0.85
CA ASN A 71 1.17 19.69 -0.59
C ASN A 71 0.91 20.03 0.89
N GLY A 72 1.49 19.29 1.81
CA GLY A 72 1.33 19.53 3.25
C GLY A 72 -0.02 19.11 3.82
N VAL A 73 -0.84 18.42 3.03
CA VAL A 73 -2.15 17.93 3.46
C VAL A 73 -2.10 16.41 3.58
N ASP A 74 -2.66 15.89 4.67
CA ASP A 74 -2.81 14.45 4.87
C ASP A 74 -4.29 14.12 5.00
N LEU A 75 -4.84 13.47 3.97
CA LEU A 75 -6.23 13.04 3.94
C LEU A 75 -6.47 11.73 4.68
N VAL A 76 -5.42 11.01 5.04
CA VAL A 76 -5.49 9.71 5.72
C VAL A 76 -4.54 9.68 6.94
N PRO A 77 -4.70 10.64 7.88
CA PRO A 77 -3.74 10.78 8.98
C PRO A 77 -3.72 9.57 9.93
N ASP A 78 -4.81 8.81 9.98
CA ASP A 78 -4.91 7.64 10.86
C ASP A 78 -4.56 6.33 10.16
N SER A 79 -4.14 6.39 8.89
CA SER A 79 -3.73 5.22 8.14
C SER A 79 -2.21 5.13 8.05
N LYS A 80 -1.67 3.93 8.20
CA LYS A 80 -0.29 3.63 7.81
C LYS A 80 -0.27 3.36 6.31
N ILE A 81 0.81 3.70 5.64
CA ILE A 81 1.00 3.39 4.21
C ILE A 81 2.27 2.58 4.05
N LEU A 82 2.14 1.44 3.39
CA LEU A 82 3.24 0.55 3.05
C LEU A 82 3.35 0.44 1.54
N ILE A 83 4.45 0.89 0.98
CA ILE A 83 4.74 0.74 -0.44
C ILE A 83 5.32 -0.65 -0.67
N MET A 84 4.77 -1.37 -1.64
CA MET A 84 5.30 -2.65 -2.11
C MET A 84 5.41 -2.60 -3.62
N THR A 85 6.61 -2.61 -4.15
CA THR A 85 6.83 -2.48 -5.59
C THR A 85 8.08 -3.23 -6.03
N ASN A 86 8.12 -3.61 -7.31
CA ASN A 86 9.37 -4.05 -7.96
C ASN A 86 10.03 -2.90 -8.75
N PHE A 87 9.37 -1.74 -8.77
CA PHE A 87 9.90 -0.59 -9.51
C PHE A 87 10.95 0.13 -8.68
N GLU A 88 12.16 0.23 -9.24
CA GLU A 88 13.24 0.97 -8.59
C GLU A 88 13.13 2.46 -8.91
N GLN A 89 13.17 3.27 -7.88
CA GLN A 89 13.17 4.71 -8.00
C GLN A 89 14.60 5.24 -7.98
N ASP A 90 14.84 6.40 -8.59
CA ASP A 90 16.06 7.14 -8.30
C ASP A 90 16.04 7.60 -6.83
N GLU A 91 17.19 7.97 -6.31
CA GLU A 91 17.34 8.31 -4.89
C GLU A 91 16.43 9.48 -4.47
N GLU A 92 16.32 10.51 -5.31
CA GLU A 92 15.49 11.68 -5.01
C GLU A 92 14.01 11.31 -4.92
N SER A 93 13.49 10.58 -5.92
CA SER A 93 12.10 10.12 -5.94
C SER A 93 11.79 9.20 -4.77
N ARG A 94 12.70 8.26 -4.49
CA ARG A 94 12.55 7.33 -3.37
C ARG A 94 12.48 8.07 -2.03
N ASN A 95 13.38 9.04 -1.82
CA ASN A 95 13.40 9.81 -0.58
C ASN A 95 12.11 10.63 -0.40
N SER A 96 11.58 11.20 -1.48
CA SER A 96 10.31 11.92 -1.45
C SER A 96 9.17 11.02 -1.03
N ILE A 97 9.14 9.78 -1.53
CA ILE A 97 8.12 8.80 -1.16
C ILE A 97 8.29 8.36 0.30
N MET A 98 9.50 8.01 0.68
CA MET A 98 9.79 7.48 2.03
C MET A 98 9.45 8.45 3.15
N ASN A 99 9.51 9.75 2.88
CA ASN A 99 9.15 10.77 3.86
C ASN A 99 7.65 10.82 4.17
N ARG A 100 6.82 10.17 3.34
CA ARG A 100 5.36 10.23 3.43
C ARG A 100 4.71 8.89 3.77
N VAL A 101 5.51 7.83 3.90
CA VAL A 101 5.00 6.47 4.13
C VAL A 101 5.64 5.86 5.36
N ASP A 102 5.06 4.78 5.83
CA ASP A 102 5.49 4.08 7.04
C ASP A 102 6.39 2.88 6.73
N GLY A 103 6.40 2.44 5.49
CA GLY A 103 7.30 1.37 5.06
C GLY A 103 7.41 1.32 3.54
N TYR A 104 8.52 0.74 3.06
CA TYR A 104 8.81 0.61 1.63
C TYR A 104 9.51 -0.73 1.42
N LEU A 105 8.88 -1.61 0.64
CA LEU A 105 9.39 -2.96 0.39
C LEU A 105 9.49 -3.23 -1.10
N ILE A 106 10.50 -4.00 -1.48
CA ILE A 106 10.64 -4.53 -2.84
C ILE A 106 9.96 -5.90 -2.88
N LYS A 107 8.96 -6.07 -3.74
CA LYS A 107 8.14 -7.28 -3.79
C LYS A 107 8.96 -8.56 -3.98
N ALA A 108 10.01 -8.51 -4.83
CA ALA A 108 10.85 -9.67 -5.11
C ALA A 108 11.59 -10.18 -3.85
N ASP A 109 11.78 -9.34 -2.85
CA ASP A 109 12.53 -9.66 -1.64
C ASP A 109 11.63 -10.05 -0.46
N VAL A 110 10.30 -10.06 -0.65
CA VAL A 110 9.35 -10.23 0.43
C VAL A 110 8.48 -11.46 0.22
N THR A 111 8.45 -12.34 1.22
CA THR A 111 7.50 -13.45 1.27
C THR A 111 6.24 -13.00 2.00
N PRO A 112 5.10 -13.72 1.88
CA PRO A 112 3.92 -13.42 2.66
C PRO A 112 4.19 -13.39 4.17
N ARG A 113 5.06 -14.27 4.65
CA ARG A 113 5.45 -14.32 6.06
C ARG A 113 6.21 -13.05 6.48
N ASN A 114 7.15 -12.58 5.65
CA ASN A 114 7.87 -11.33 5.91
C ASN A 114 6.91 -10.15 5.93
N LEU A 115 5.94 -10.14 5.03
CA LEU A 115 4.92 -9.08 4.99
C LEU A 115 4.15 -9.01 6.31
N LEU A 116 3.72 -10.16 6.84
CA LEU A 116 3.03 -10.22 8.13
C LEU A 116 3.90 -9.66 9.26
N GLU A 117 5.18 -10.01 9.27
CA GLU A 117 6.12 -9.52 10.28
C GLU A 117 6.28 -8.00 10.21
N VAL A 118 6.38 -7.44 9.01
CA VAL A 118 6.47 -5.98 8.81
C VAL A 118 5.21 -5.29 9.32
N ILE A 119 4.04 -5.81 8.98
CA ILE A 119 2.76 -5.23 9.39
C ILE A 119 2.62 -5.23 10.92
N GLU A 120 3.03 -6.28 11.58
CA GLU A 120 2.98 -6.36 13.05
C GLU A 120 3.80 -5.27 13.73
N LYS A 121 4.84 -4.76 13.06
CA LYS A 121 5.73 -3.74 13.60
C LYS A 121 5.32 -2.31 13.23
N LEU A 122 4.32 -2.14 12.40
CA LEU A 122 3.85 -0.80 12.01
C LEU A 122 2.98 -0.10 13.12
#